data_7ffbf60b9e546e3ff72b61b864569b7f
#
_entry.id   7ffbf60b9e546e3ff72b61b864569b7f
#
_cell.length_a   1.000
_cell.length_b   1.000
_cell.length_c   1.000
_cell.angle_alpha   90.00
_cell.angle_beta   90.00
_cell.angle_gamma   90.00
#
_symmetry.space_group_name_H-M   'P 1'
#
loop_
_entity.id
_entity.type
_entity.pdbx_description
1 polymer ?
#
loop_
_entity_poly.entity_id
_entity_poly.type
_entity_poly.pdbx_seq_one_letter_code
_entity_poly.pdbx_strand_id
1 'polypeptide(L)'
;MTSISKIEKNKKNLLIKWSDGEESNFNYFWLRDNCPTAHDKDSNHRMFNILEVSENLSAKEFRVNEDGKLMIVWSEGNHTSYYDSKWLRENCYTLINKKKFISPYQLWDSSLEKNLETITINHDEILNNE
;
A
#
# COMPACT_ATOMS: atom_id res chain seq x y z
N MET A 1 -2.07 19.49 -0.93
CA MET A 1 -1.71 18.16 -0.36
C MET A 1 -2.91 17.58 0.33
N THR A 2 -3.29 16.34 0.02
CA THR A 2 -4.43 15.68 0.67
C THR A 2 -4.00 15.19 2.05
N SER A 3 -4.71 15.58 3.09
CA SER A 3 -4.44 15.21 4.49
C SER A 3 -5.61 14.43 5.09
N ILE A 4 -5.36 13.73 6.18
CA ILE A 4 -6.40 13.05 6.94
C ILE A 4 -7.20 14.11 7.71
N SER A 5 -8.51 14.19 7.46
CA SER A 5 -9.40 15.13 8.15
C SER A 5 -10.13 14.48 9.34
N LYS A 6 -10.51 13.21 9.22
CA LYS A 6 -11.19 12.45 10.26
C LYS A 6 -10.90 10.97 10.14
N ILE A 7 -10.91 10.27 11.27
CA ILE A 7 -10.79 8.81 11.33
C ILE A 7 -11.94 8.27 12.14
N GLU A 8 -12.62 7.26 11.63
CA GLU A 8 -13.69 6.55 12.31
C GLU A 8 -13.33 5.07 12.45
N LYS A 9 -13.46 4.57 13.69
CA LYS A 9 -13.20 3.16 13.99
C LYS A 9 -14.45 2.32 13.77
N ASN A 10 -14.34 1.30 12.96
CA ASN A 10 -15.34 0.27 12.76
C ASN A 10 -14.87 -1.08 13.33
N LYS A 11 -15.73 -2.08 13.33
CA LYS A 11 -15.42 -3.41 13.90
C LYS A 11 -14.19 -4.08 13.27
N LYS A 12 -13.99 -3.94 11.94
CA LYS A 12 -12.93 -4.63 11.19
C LYS A 12 -12.04 -3.71 10.36
N ASN A 13 -12.30 -2.41 10.38
CA ASN A 13 -11.58 -1.43 9.56
C ASN A 13 -11.53 -0.04 10.21
N LEU A 14 -10.63 0.80 9.69
CA LEU A 14 -10.66 2.25 9.88
C LEU A 14 -11.22 2.90 8.61
N LEU A 15 -12.19 3.79 8.79
CA LEU A 15 -12.63 4.72 7.76
C LEU A 15 -11.85 6.02 7.91
N ILE A 16 -11.13 6.40 6.88
CA ILE A 16 -10.37 7.65 6.82
C ILE A 16 -11.08 8.59 5.86
N LYS A 17 -11.44 9.77 6.36
CA LYS A 17 -11.96 10.89 5.56
C LYS A 17 -10.82 11.84 5.25
N TRP A 18 -10.70 12.21 3.99
CA TRP A 18 -9.65 13.07 3.49
C TRP A 18 -10.10 14.53 3.38
N SER A 19 -9.16 15.45 3.34
CA SER A 19 -9.44 16.89 3.22
C SER A 19 -10.09 17.29 1.89
N ASP A 20 -10.03 16.43 0.87
CA ASP A 20 -10.65 16.60 -0.44
C ASP A 20 -12.09 16.03 -0.51
N GLY A 21 -12.62 15.52 0.62
CA GLY A 21 -13.96 14.93 0.71
C GLY A 21 -14.05 13.45 0.36
N GLU A 22 -12.98 12.85 -0.11
CA GLU A 22 -12.95 11.41 -0.40
C GLU A 22 -12.83 10.58 0.89
N GLU A 23 -13.24 9.32 0.80
CA GLU A 23 -13.20 8.37 1.91
C GLU A 23 -12.43 7.10 1.53
N SER A 24 -11.69 6.55 2.46
CA SER A 24 -10.94 5.32 2.30
C SER A 24 -11.19 4.36 3.45
N ASN A 25 -11.49 3.11 3.13
CA ASN A 25 -11.63 2.04 4.10
C ASN A 25 -10.38 1.16 4.12
N PHE A 26 -9.84 0.94 5.31
CA PHE A 26 -8.66 0.10 5.50
C PHE A 26 -8.96 -1.01 6.50
N ASN A 27 -8.93 -2.26 6.05
CA ASN A 27 -9.05 -3.42 6.94
C ASN A 27 -7.86 -3.48 7.88
N TYR A 28 -8.07 -3.91 9.13
CA TYR A 28 -7.02 -4.01 10.14
C TYR A 28 -5.92 -4.99 9.76
N PHE A 29 -6.26 -6.15 9.19
CA PHE A 29 -5.27 -7.12 8.72
C PHE A 29 -4.42 -6.55 7.59
N TRP A 30 -5.06 -5.84 6.64
CA TRP A 30 -4.31 -5.20 5.55
C TRP A 30 -3.34 -4.14 6.07
N LEU A 31 -3.78 -3.29 7.00
CA LEU A 31 -2.91 -2.31 7.63
C LEU A 31 -1.75 -2.99 8.37
N ARG A 32 -2.03 -4.00 9.19
CA ARG A 32 -1.01 -4.70 9.98
C ARG A 32 0.00 -5.42 9.10
N ASP A 33 -0.43 -6.03 8.01
CA ASP A 33 0.40 -6.72 7.03
C ASP A 33 1.29 -5.75 6.23
N ASN A 34 0.78 -4.54 5.94
CA ASN A 34 1.52 -3.48 5.25
C ASN A 34 2.20 -2.48 6.22
N CYS A 35 2.39 -2.86 7.47
CA CYS A 35 3.13 -2.03 8.41
C CYS A 35 4.59 -1.89 7.94
N PRO A 36 5.17 -0.68 7.94
CA PRO A 36 6.58 -0.50 7.56
C PRO A 36 7.56 -1.38 8.34
N THR A 37 7.23 -1.73 9.60
CA THR A 37 8.05 -2.63 10.42
C THR A 37 7.79 -4.11 10.18
N ALA A 38 6.86 -4.46 9.29
CA ALA A 38 6.60 -5.85 8.89
C ALA A 38 7.63 -6.39 7.88
N HIS A 39 8.50 -5.52 7.38
CA HIS A 39 9.53 -5.85 6.41
C HIS A 39 10.92 -5.55 6.97
N ASP A 40 11.87 -6.36 6.57
CA ASP A 40 13.28 -6.12 6.82
C ASP A 40 13.75 -4.87 6.05
N LYS A 41 14.55 -4.02 6.70
CA LYS A 41 14.93 -2.71 6.14
C LYS A 41 15.85 -2.80 4.92
N ASP A 42 16.69 -3.82 4.88
CA ASP A 42 17.75 -3.95 3.88
C ASP A 42 17.28 -4.80 2.69
N SER A 43 16.64 -5.92 2.96
CA SER A 43 16.20 -6.87 1.94
C SER A 43 14.75 -6.66 1.48
N ASN A 44 13.98 -5.84 2.20
CA ASN A 44 12.52 -5.68 2.03
C ASN A 44 11.72 -6.99 2.12
N HIS A 45 12.33 -8.04 2.67
CA HIS A 45 11.65 -9.30 2.91
C HIS A 45 10.60 -9.14 4.02
N ARG A 46 9.47 -9.80 3.85
CA ARG A 46 8.43 -9.85 4.87
C ARG A 46 8.90 -10.65 6.06
N MET A 47 8.98 -10.02 7.23
CA MET A 47 9.32 -10.63 8.51
C MET A 47 8.11 -10.97 9.36
N PHE A 48 6.97 -10.39 9.04
CA PHE A 48 5.73 -10.56 9.78
C PHE A 48 4.85 -11.64 9.15
N ASN A 49 4.38 -12.57 9.98
CA ASN A 49 3.45 -13.62 9.56
C ASN A 49 2.02 -13.25 9.97
N ILE A 50 1.19 -12.84 9.00
CA ILE A 50 -0.19 -12.45 9.25
C ILE A 50 -1.07 -13.59 9.77
N LEU A 51 -0.69 -14.84 9.53
CA LEU A 51 -1.43 -16.02 9.99
C LEU A 51 -1.30 -16.28 11.50
N GLU A 52 -0.32 -15.66 12.16
CA GLU A 52 -0.12 -15.73 13.60
C GLU A 52 -0.94 -14.70 14.37
N VAL A 53 -1.61 -13.78 13.65
CA VAL A 53 -2.41 -12.70 14.24
C VAL A 53 -3.80 -13.20 14.60
N SER A 54 -4.30 -12.79 15.77
CA SER A 54 -5.66 -13.11 16.20
C SER A 54 -6.71 -12.57 15.22
N GLU A 55 -7.75 -13.38 14.94
CA GLU A 55 -8.90 -12.97 14.13
C GLU A 55 -9.64 -11.74 14.69
N ASN A 56 -9.42 -11.40 15.96
CA ASN A 56 -9.99 -10.25 16.63
C ASN A 56 -9.08 -9.01 16.60
N LEU A 57 -8.10 -8.97 15.70
CA LEU A 57 -7.24 -7.81 15.51
C LEU A 57 -8.05 -6.54 15.34
N SER A 58 -7.71 -5.53 16.14
CA SER A 58 -8.34 -4.20 16.07
C SER A 58 -7.35 -3.09 16.45
N ALA A 59 -7.64 -1.86 16.03
CA ALA A 59 -6.93 -0.70 16.54
C ALA A 59 -7.40 -0.43 17.97
N LYS A 60 -6.49 -0.52 18.96
CA LYS A 60 -6.75 -0.14 20.34
C LYS A 60 -6.80 1.39 20.47
N GLU A 61 -5.79 2.05 19.91
CA GLU A 61 -5.67 3.48 19.82
C GLU A 61 -5.23 3.89 18.42
N PHE A 62 -5.62 5.07 17.98
CA PHE A 62 -5.17 5.65 16.74
C PHE A 62 -5.20 7.18 16.80
N ARG A 63 -4.23 7.81 16.16
CA ARG A 63 -4.17 9.26 16.04
C ARG A 63 -3.34 9.67 14.82
N VAL A 64 -3.57 10.88 14.34
CA VAL A 64 -2.67 11.54 13.41
C VAL A 64 -1.68 12.36 14.22
N ASN A 65 -0.39 12.16 14.03
CA ASN A 65 0.65 12.95 14.69
C ASN A 65 0.91 14.27 13.94
N GLU A 66 1.76 15.11 14.51
CA GLU A 66 2.10 16.44 13.95
C GLU A 66 2.70 16.35 12.54
N ASP A 67 3.41 15.28 12.23
CA ASP A 67 3.98 15.00 10.90
C ASP A 67 2.95 14.51 9.88
N GLY A 68 1.66 14.44 10.24
CA GLY A 68 0.58 13.95 9.37
C GLY A 68 0.55 12.42 9.19
N LYS A 69 1.32 11.67 9.98
CA LYS A 69 1.32 10.20 9.93
C LYS A 69 0.21 9.62 10.79
N LEU A 70 -0.47 8.62 10.31
CA LEU A 70 -1.39 7.82 11.09
C LEU A 70 -0.60 6.86 11.99
N MET A 71 -0.74 7.03 13.30
CA MET A 71 -0.26 6.09 14.30
C MET A 71 -1.41 5.16 14.72
N ILE A 72 -1.13 3.87 14.80
CA ILE A 72 -2.07 2.85 15.28
C ILE A 72 -1.37 2.00 16.34
N VAL A 73 -1.97 1.91 17.52
CA VAL A 73 -1.62 0.92 18.56
C VAL A 73 -2.58 -0.26 18.41
N TRP A 74 -2.04 -1.44 18.19
CA TRP A 74 -2.84 -2.64 17.95
C TRP A 74 -3.31 -3.28 19.26
N SER A 75 -4.43 -4.01 19.18
CA SER A 75 -4.96 -4.79 20.32
C SER A 75 -4.06 -5.98 20.68
N GLU A 76 -3.15 -6.34 19.81
CA GLU A 76 -2.26 -7.48 19.92
C GLU A 76 -0.81 -7.04 20.08
N GLY A 77 -0.08 -7.66 21.05
CA GLY A 77 1.36 -7.51 21.19
C GLY A 77 1.88 -6.12 21.50
N ASN A 78 1.01 -5.16 21.86
CA ASN A 78 1.37 -3.74 22.05
C ASN A 78 2.15 -3.13 20.88
N HIS A 79 2.01 -3.71 19.68
CA HIS A 79 2.68 -3.21 18.49
C HIS A 79 2.08 -1.86 18.07
N THR A 80 2.96 -0.94 17.68
CA THR A 80 2.58 0.38 17.16
C THR A 80 3.07 0.51 15.72
N SER A 81 2.14 0.87 14.82
CA SER A 81 2.43 1.12 13.42
C SER A 81 2.31 2.59 13.08
N TYR A 82 3.14 3.08 12.16
CA TYR A 82 3.11 4.44 11.64
C TYR A 82 2.99 4.39 10.13
N TYR A 83 1.95 5.04 9.59
CA TYR A 83 1.70 5.08 8.14
C TYR A 83 1.74 6.52 7.66
N ASP A 84 2.48 6.74 6.60
CA ASP A 84 2.46 8.00 5.88
C ASP A 84 1.09 8.21 5.23
N SER A 85 0.49 9.41 5.37
CA SER A 85 -0.85 9.69 4.85
C SER A 85 -0.89 9.68 3.31
N LYS A 86 0.18 10.12 2.65
CA LYS A 86 0.29 10.06 1.19
C LYS A 86 0.34 8.62 0.72
N TRP A 87 1.16 7.78 1.38
CA TRP A 87 1.23 6.36 1.08
C TRP A 87 -0.13 5.66 1.25
N LEU A 88 -0.85 5.93 2.36
CA LEU A 88 -2.21 5.40 2.55
C LEU A 88 -3.14 5.81 1.42
N ARG A 89 -3.09 7.07 1.00
CA ARG A 89 -3.93 7.57 -0.08
C ARG A 89 -3.63 6.88 -1.41
N GLU A 90 -2.37 6.71 -1.75
CA GLU A 90 -1.91 6.09 -2.98
C GLU A 90 -2.21 4.57 -3.03
N ASN A 91 -2.16 3.91 -1.88
CA ASN A 91 -2.39 2.47 -1.77
C ASN A 91 -3.81 2.09 -1.34
N CYS A 92 -4.73 3.05 -1.26
CA CYS A 92 -6.12 2.77 -0.93
C CYS A 92 -6.79 1.93 -2.02
N TYR A 93 -7.28 0.76 -1.63
CA TYR A 93 -7.97 -0.18 -2.54
C TYR A 93 -9.49 0.06 -2.65
N THR A 94 -10.05 0.94 -1.81
CA THR A 94 -11.50 1.24 -1.80
C THR A 94 -11.89 2.50 -2.57
N LEU A 95 -10.94 3.24 -3.12
CA LEU A 95 -11.21 4.41 -3.94
C LEU A 95 -11.69 3.99 -5.33
N ILE A 96 -12.92 4.38 -5.67
CA ILE A 96 -13.59 4.03 -6.94
C ILE A 96 -12.81 4.57 -8.15
N ASN A 97 -12.22 5.75 -8.01
CA ASN A 97 -11.50 6.44 -9.09
C ASN A 97 -10.01 6.10 -9.16
N LYS A 98 -9.57 5.07 -8.45
CA LYS A 98 -8.20 4.59 -8.57
C LYS A 98 -7.97 4.15 -10.01
N LYS A 99 -7.08 4.84 -10.73
CA LYS A 99 -6.67 4.42 -12.07
C LYS A 99 -6.28 2.95 -12.01
N LYS A 100 -6.88 2.13 -12.87
CA LYS A 100 -6.51 0.72 -12.99
C LYS A 100 -5.00 0.65 -13.21
N PHE A 101 -4.29 0.09 -12.26
CA PHE A 101 -2.84 -0.15 -12.36
C PHE A 101 -2.48 -1.23 -13.39
N ILE A 102 -3.47 -1.78 -14.04
CA ILE A 102 -3.26 -2.75 -15.09
C ILE A 102 -2.96 -1.95 -16.35
N SER A 103 -1.69 -1.88 -16.70
CA SER A 103 -1.28 -1.51 -18.05
C SER A 103 -2.07 -2.37 -19.04
N PRO A 104 -2.62 -1.80 -20.11
CA PRO A 104 -3.29 -2.62 -21.13
C PRO A 104 -2.31 -3.66 -21.62
N TYR A 105 -2.60 -4.92 -21.30
CA TYR A 105 -1.77 -6.02 -21.79
C TYR A 105 -1.92 -6.10 -23.30
N GLN A 106 -0.82 -6.03 -24.01
CA GLN A 106 -0.77 -6.45 -25.41
C GLN A 106 -0.51 -7.94 -25.40
N LEU A 107 -1.49 -8.71 -25.85
CA LEU A 107 -1.35 -10.16 -25.95
C LEU A 107 -0.28 -10.50 -26.97
N TRP A 108 0.55 -11.46 -26.65
CA TRP A 108 1.59 -11.95 -27.54
C TRP A 108 0.98 -12.89 -28.59
N ASP A 109 1.16 -12.55 -29.85
CA ASP A 109 0.79 -13.36 -30.98
C ASP A 109 1.89 -13.27 -32.04
N SER A 110 1.73 -13.94 -33.19
CA SER A 110 2.70 -13.95 -34.29
C SER A 110 2.96 -12.56 -34.90
N SER A 111 2.15 -11.56 -34.61
CA SER A 111 2.37 -10.18 -35.06
C SER A 111 3.58 -9.51 -34.40
N LEU A 112 4.01 -10.01 -33.23
CA LEU A 112 5.20 -9.53 -32.53
C LEU A 112 6.48 -9.70 -33.33
N GLU A 113 6.55 -10.74 -34.19
CA GLU A 113 7.71 -10.95 -35.09
C GLU A 113 7.97 -9.75 -36.01
N LYS A 114 6.92 -9.01 -36.38
CA LYS A 114 7.03 -7.81 -37.21
C LYS A 114 7.55 -6.59 -36.45
N ASN A 115 7.55 -6.64 -35.11
CA ASN A 115 7.89 -5.53 -34.22
C ASN A 115 9.07 -5.89 -33.31
N LEU A 116 9.90 -6.87 -33.67
CA LEU A 116 11.02 -7.33 -32.83
C LEU A 116 11.96 -6.17 -32.45
N GLU A 117 12.22 -5.25 -33.37
CA GLU A 117 13.07 -4.08 -33.13
C GLU A 117 12.57 -3.17 -32.03
N THR A 118 11.26 -3.15 -31.73
CA THR A 118 10.66 -2.32 -30.69
C THR A 118 10.66 -2.97 -29.31
N ILE A 119 10.83 -4.29 -29.25
CA ILE A 119 10.76 -5.10 -28.02
C ILE A 119 12.08 -5.75 -27.64
N THR A 120 13.10 -5.62 -28.51
CA THR A 120 14.46 -6.09 -28.28
C THR A 120 15.40 -4.91 -28.11
N ILE A 121 16.40 -5.06 -27.28
CA ILE A 121 17.49 -4.11 -27.12
C ILE A 121 18.81 -4.84 -27.38
N ASN A 122 19.75 -4.16 -28.00
CA ASN A 122 21.06 -4.75 -28.26
C ASN A 122 21.81 -4.91 -26.92
N HIS A 123 22.51 -6.03 -26.73
CA HIS A 123 23.29 -6.31 -25.54
C HIS A 123 24.30 -5.19 -25.23
N ASP A 124 24.96 -4.62 -26.23
CA ASP A 124 25.95 -3.56 -26.04
C ASP A 124 25.31 -2.24 -25.59
N GLU A 125 24.05 -1.99 -25.96
CA GLU A 125 23.29 -0.83 -25.48
C GLU A 125 22.90 -0.98 -23.99
N ILE A 126 22.66 -2.22 -23.53
CA ILE A 126 22.39 -2.49 -22.10
C ILE A 126 23.63 -2.21 -21.28
N LEU A 127 24.80 -2.64 -21.75
CA LEU A 127 26.05 -2.48 -21.00
C LEU A 127 26.58 -1.03 -20.95
N ASN A 128 26.15 -0.18 -21.89
CA ASN A 128 26.62 1.20 -21.98
C ASN A 128 25.66 2.22 -21.31
N ASN A 129 24.55 1.75 -20.73
CA ASN A 129 23.54 2.59 -20.03
C ASN A 129 23.63 2.49 -18.50
N GLU A 130 24.85 2.42 -17.94
CA GLU A 130 25.09 2.61 -16.50
C GLU A 130 25.22 4.09 -16.14
#